data_ca23c3f2fd28f8d8264b72a870c2b8eb
#
_entry.id   ca23c3f2fd28f8d8264b72a870c2b8eb
#
_cell.length_a   1.000
_cell.length_b   1.000
_cell.length_c   1.000
_cell.angle_alpha   90.00
_cell.angle_beta   90.00
_cell.angle_gamma   90.00
#
_symmetry.space_group_name_H-M   'P 1'
#
loop_
_entity.id
_entity.type
_entity.pdbx_description
1 polymer ?
#
loop_
_entity_poly.entity_id
_entity_poly.type
_entity_poly.pdbx_seq_one_letter_code
_entity_poly.pdbx_strand_id
1 'polypeptide(L)'
;MRGLLIVFFLGFASFVHAQDDSGFVLMVAPMEQEGDVPQTVDNKLQTRLVTAVNAAGMAAGKDFGQFFVTGRFSHSYTETLPGPPIQTVVHTTLTLYMGDVKNREVYASEAFDLRGVGRSEERALLNALDQIKAGNQTFARFVERGKERIIAYFDKNYSHYLDSARIADAQGNKEKALYYATLIPASCKGYGEAQKVVEKICKKHNTPPTTATSTGRQWKKQQQRPKLVFDFIQYK
;
A
#
# COMPACT_ATOMS: atom_id res chain seq x y z
N MET A 1 -21.74 -57.36 -29.99
CA MET A 1 -21.13 -56.79 -28.75
C MET A 1 -20.67 -55.38 -29.07
N ARG A 2 -21.44 -54.38 -28.60
CA ARG A 2 -21.16 -52.96 -28.86
C ARG A 2 -20.52 -52.37 -27.56
N GLY A 3 -19.22 -52.07 -27.63
CA GLY A 3 -18.48 -51.44 -26.54
C GLY A 3 -18.79 -49.94 -26.46
N LEU A 4 -19.37 -49.52 -25.35
CA LEU A 4 -19.68 -48.13 -25.02
C LEU A 4 -18.41 -47.46 -24.40
N LEU A 5 -17.80 -46.56 -25.16
CA LEU A 5 -16.61 -45.80 -24.74
C LEU A 5 -17.08 -44.55 -24.02
N ILE A 6 -17.03 -44.58 -22.67
CA ILE A 6 -17.34 -43.41 -21.81
C ILE A 6 -16.08 -42.55 -21.73
N VAL A 7 -16.09 -41.40 -22.43
CA VAL A 7 -15.05 -40.38 -22.32
C VAL A 7 -15.35 -39.53 -21.10
N PHE A 8 -14.53 -39.66 -20.05
CA PHE A 8 -14.59 -38.87 -18.83
C PHE A 8 -13.91 -37.52 -19.11
N PHE A 9 -14.71 -36.48 -19.34
CA PHE A 9 -14.22 -35.09 -19.46
C PHE A 9 -13.93 -34.58 -18.08
N LEU A 10 -12.68 -34.66 -17.63
CA LEU A 10 -12.17 -33.98 -16.44
C LEU A 10 -12.10 -32.47 -16.74
N GLY A 11 -13.15 -31.76 -16.34
CA GLY A 11 -13.16 -30.29 -16.35
C GLY A 11 -12.11 -29.74 -15.38
N PHE A 12 -10.99 -29.33 -15.95
CA PHE A 12 -10.02 -28.47 -15.21
C PHE A 12 -10.70 -27.12 -14.96
N ALA A 13 -11.27 -26.97 -13.78
CA ALA A 13 -11.65 -25.66 -13.28
C ALA A 13 -10.37 -24.85 -13.03
N SER A 14 -9.95 -24.09 -14.02
CA SER A 14 -8.92 -23.08 -13.86
C SER A 14 -9.45 -22.04 -12.85
N PHE A 15 -8.96 -22.09 -11.62
CA PHE A 15 -9.08 -20.97 -10.70
C PHE A 15 -8.30 -19.81 -11.30
N VAL A 16 -8.98 -19.01 -12.10
CA VAL A 16 -8.51 -17.68 -12.47
C VAL A 16 -8.50 -16.87 -11.18
N HIS A 17 -7.35 -16.77 -10.54
CA HIS A 17 -7.14 -15.71 -9.58
C HIS A 17 -7.30 -14.41 -10.38
N ALA A 18 -8.38 -13.70 -10.13
CA ALA A 18 -8.55 -12.35 -10.60
C ALA A 18 -7.42 -11.54 -9.95
N GLN A 19 -6.31 -11.37 -10.66
CA GLN A 19 -5.36 -10.32 -10.37
C GLN A 19 -6.15 -9.02 -10.49
N ASP A 20 -6.27 -8.27 -9.39
CA ASP A 20 -6.90 -6.95 -9.41
C ASP A 20 -6.09 -6.07 -10.37
N ASP A 21 -6.60 -5.89 -11.58
CA ASP A 21 -6.01 -5.14 -12.67
C ASP A 21 -6.14 -3.63 -12.42
N SER A 22 -6.40 -3.23 -11.16
CA SER A 22 -6.60 -1.85 -10.74
C SER A 22 -5.35 -0.98 -10.89
N GLY A 23 -4.19 -1.60 -11.16
CA GLY A 23 -2.91 -0.89 -11.29
C GLY A 23 -2.40 -0.26 -9.98
N PHE A 24 -3.05 -0.55 -8.85
CA PHE A 24 -2.59 -0.10 -7.54
C PHE A 24 -1.57 -1.05 -6.94
N VAL A 25 -0.38 -0.50 -6.64
CA VAL A 25 0.61 -1.16 -5.80
C VAL A 25 0.73 -0.36 -4.51
N LEU A 26 0.41 -0.99 -3.38
CA LEU A 26 0.61 -0.41 -2.06
C LEU A 26 2.02 -0.77 -1.55
N MET A 27 2.81 0.24 -1.29
CA MET A 27 4.06 0.07 -0.56
C MET A 27 3.76 -0.06 0.93
N VAL A 28 4.23 -1.14 1.56
CA VAL A 28 4.22 -1.23 3.02
C VAL A 28 5.43 -0.44 3.53
N ALA A 29 5.17 0.75 4.06
CA ALA A 29 6.20 1.65 4.53
C ALA A 29 6.46 1.47 6.03
N PRO A 30 7.72 1.40 6.47
CA PRO A 30 8.04 1.51 7.88
C PRO A 30 7.66 2.91 8.39
N MET A 31 7.23 2.97 9.65
CA MET A 31 6.89 4.22 10.33
C MET A 31 7.60 4.26 11.68
N GLU A 32 8.09 5.43 12.06
CA GLU A 32 8.62 5.63 13.40
C GLU A 32 7.50 5.43 14.42
N GLN A 33 7.73 4.53 15.36
CA GLN A 33 6.75 4.16 16.36
C GLN A 33 6.82 5.13 17.55
N GLU A 34 5.72 5.28 18.25
CA GLU A 34 5.67 6.04 19.50
C GLU A 34 6.18 5.14 20.64
N GLY A 35 7.20 5.60 21.36
CA GLY A 35 7.86 4.84 22.41
C GLY A 35 8.86 3.78 21.90
N ASP A 36 9.35 2.96 22.82
CA ASP A 36 10.36 1.94 22.54
C ASP A 36 9.73 0.65 21.98
N VAL A 37 9.23 0.70 20.75
CA VAL A 37 8.74 -0.50 20.07
C VAL A 37 9.93 -1.30 19.52
N PRO A 38 10.12 -2.56 19.94
CA PRO A 38 11.24 -3.37 19.45
C PRO A 38 11.18 -3.59 17.93
N GLN A 39 12.34 -3.58 17.27
CA GLN A 39 12.46 -3.78 15.83
C GLN A 39 11.82 -5.09 15.34
N THR A 40 11.83 -6.13 16.18
CA THR A 40 11.17 -7.42 15.92
C THR A 40 9.66 -7.28 15.77
N VAL A 41 9.04 -6.40 16.57
CA VAL A 41 7.60 -6.09 16.53
C VAL A 41 7.28 -5.31 15.25
N ASP A 42 8.07 -4.30 14.91
CA ASP A 42 7.90 -3.53 13.66
C ASP A 42 8.06 -4.42 12.41
N ASN A 43 9.07 -5.28 12.38
CA ASN A 43 9.26 -6.24 11.29
C ASN A 43 8.06 -7.20 11.15
N LYS A 44 7.49 -7.65 12.26
CA LYS A 44 6.29 -8.50 12.24
C LYS A 44 5.08 -7.72 11.74
N LEU A 45 4.91 -6.47 12.16
CA LEU A 45 3.84 -5.58 11.68
C LEU A 45 3.91 -5.44 10.15
N GLN A 46 5.08 -5.10 9.61
CA GLN A 46 5.27 -4.97 8.17
C GLN A 46 4.92 -6.26 7.42
N THR A 47 5.35 -7.41 7.94
CA THR A 47 5.03 -8.73 7.36
C THR A 47 3.52 -8.98 7.37
N ARG A 48 2.83 -8.66 8.47
CA ARG A 48 1.38 -8.80 8.59
C ARG A 48 0.65 -7.87 7.62
N LEU A 49 1.10 -6.63 7.48
CA LEU A 49 0.51 -5.67 6.53
C LEU A 49 0.66 -6.15 5.07
N VAL A 50 1.85 -6.63 4.66
CA VAL A 50 2.06 -7.23 3.33
C VAL A 50 1.08 -8.37 3.09
N THR A 51 0.96 -9.29 4.05
CA THR A 51 0.06 -10.45 3.92
C THR A 51 -1.41 -10.01 3.84
N ALA A 52 -1.82 -9.06 4.67
CA ALA A 52 -3.20 -8.59 4.71
C ALA A 52 -3.59 -7.76 3.47
N VAL A 53 -2.68 -6.94 2.94
CA VAL A 53 -2.87 -6.18 1.69
C VAL A 53 -3.04 -7.14 0.51
N ASN A 54 -2.18 -8.17 0.40
CA ASN A 54 -2.30 -9.18 -0.66
C ASN A 54 -3.61 -9.97 -0.54
N ALA A 55 -4.04 -10.31 0.68
CA ALA A 55 -5.30 -11.01 0.92
C ALA A 55 -6.53 -10.13 0.60
N ALA A 56 -6.40 -8.81 0.66
CA ALA A 56 -7.42 -7.85 0.23
C ALA A 56 -7.43 -7.61 -1.31
N GLY A 57 -6.67 -8.40 -2.07
CA GLY A 57 -6.65 -8.34 -3.53
C GLY A 57 -5.77 -7.24 -4.12
N MET A 58 -4.97 -6.53 -3.30
CA MET A 58 -4.05 -5.51 -3.79
C MET A 58 -2.61 -6.01 -3.76
N ALA A 59 -1.81 -5.64 -4.77
CA ALA A 59 -0.40 -5.98 -4.77
C ALA A 59 0.34 -5.20 -3.68
N ALA A 60 0.96 -5.93 -2.74
CA ALA A 60 1.83 -5.33 -1.75
C ALA A 60 3.28 -5.38 -2.23
N GLY A 61 3.92 -4.21 -2.35
CA GLY A 61 5.33 -4.07 -2.71
C GLY A 61 6.17 -3.59 -1.53
N LYS A 62 7.44 -4.04 -1.49
CA LYS A 62 8.48 -3.42 -0.64
C LYS A 62 9.22 -2.31 -1.38
N ASP A 63 9.01 -2.21 -2.70
CA ASP A 63 9.62 -1.19 -3.55
C ASP A 63 8.84 0.12 -3.45
N PHE A 64 9.55 1.22 -3.74
CA PHE A 64 8.99 2.56 -3.70
C PHE A 64 7.80 2.70 -4.67
N GLY A 65 6.60 2.75 -4.10
CA GLY A 65 5.35 3.05 -4.79
C GLY A 65 4.90 4.49 -4.55
N GLN A 66 3.87 4.90 -5.28
CA GLN A 66 3.19 6.18 -5.03
C GLN A 66 2.33 6.09 -3.76
N PHE A 67 1.59 5.00 -3.62
CA PHE A 67 0.68 4.77 -2.51
C PHE A 67 1.33 3.91 -1.43
N PHE A 68 1.05 4.22 -0.18
CA PHE A 68 1.58 3.49 0.94
C PHE A 68 0.49 3.05 1.91
N VAL A 69 0.79 1.99 2.64
CA VAL A 69 0.12 1.61 3.88
C VAL A 69 1.18 1.49 4.97
N THR A 70 0.85 1.99 6.16
CA THR A 70 1.73 1.93 7.33
C THR A 70 0.90 1.80 8.59
N GLY A 71 1.54 1.46 9.71
CA GLY A 71 0.88 1.33 11.00
C GLY A 71 1.71 1.93 12.12
N ARG A 72 1.04 2.59 13.06
CA ARG A 72 1.62 3.20 14.25
C ARG A 72 0.95 2.69 15.50
N PHE A 73 1.73 2.22 16.44
CA PHE A 73 1.27 1.91 17.79
C PHE A 73 1.09 3.19 18.61
N SER A 74 0.05 3.23 19.45
CA SER A 74 -0.22 4.30 20.38
C SER A 74 -0.95 3.77 21.61
N HIS A 75 -0.95 4.54 22.69
CA HIS A 75 -1.70 4.23 23.93
C HIS A 75 -1.45 2.82 24.47
N SER A 76 -0.19 2.44 24.60
CA SER A 76 0.16 1.14 25.18
C SER A 76 0.21 1.21 26.70
N TYR A 77 -0.42 0.24 27.36
CA TYR A 77 -0.23 -0.01 28.78
C TYR A 77 -0.07 -1.49 29.06
N THR A 78 0.62 -1.83 30.14
CA THR A 78 0.93 -3.20 30.51
C THR A 78 0.32 -3.56 31.86
N GLU A 79 -0.15 -4.80 31.95
CA GLU A 79 -0.60 -5.44 33.19
C GLU A 79 0.21 -6.69 33.44
N THR A 80 0.45 -7.00 34.72
CA THR A 80 1.09 -8.25 35.12
C THR A 80 0.04 -9.21 35.64
N LEU A 81 -0.07 -10.37 35.02
CA LEU A 81 -0.90 -11.47 35.51
C LEU A 81 -0.05 -12.34 36.47
N PRO A 82 -0.43 -12.41 37.74
CA PRO A 82 0.26 -13.28 38.69
C PRO A 82 0.00 -14.76 38.33
N GLY A 83 1.02 -15.60 38.53
CA GLY A 83 0.91 -17.06 38.32
C GLY A 83 2.26 -17.69 37.96
N PRO A 84 2.38 -19.01 38.04
CA PRO A 84 3.52 -19.74 37.47
C PRO A 84 3.19 -20.19 36.01
N PRO A 85 3.79 -19.59 34.95
CA PRO A 85 4.70 -18.45 34.96
C PRO A 85 3.96 -17.11 35.02
N ILE A 86 4.60 -16.07 35.54
CA ILE A 86 4.14 -14.67 35.46
C ILE A 86 4.03 -14.30 34.00
N GLN A 87 2.93 -13.62 33.65
CA GLN A 87 2.66 -13.17 32.29
C GLN A 87 2.45 -11.65 32.25
N THR A 88 2.86 -11.05 31.14
CA THR A 88 2.61 -9.65 30.82
C THR A 88 1.48 -9.57 29.81
N VAL A 89 0.49 -8.74 30.07
CA VAL A 89 -0.56 -8.37 29.11
C VAL A 89 -0.26 -6.97 28.61
N VAL A 90 -0.26 -6.80 27.30
CA VAL A 90 -0.16 -5.49 26.66
C VAL A 90 -1.50 -5.17 25.99
N HIS A 91 -2.00 -3.97 26.27
CA HIS A 91 -3.10 -3.36 25.54
C HIS A 91 -2.54 -2.20 24.73
N THR A 92 -2.80 -2.17 23.43
CA THR A 92 -2.28 -1.14 22.53
C THR A 92 -3.26 -0.85 21.41
N THR A 93 -3.26 0.37 20.90
CA THR A 93 -3.99 0.74 19.70
C THR A 93 -3.02 0.79 18.53
N LEU A 94 -3.30 0.05 17.47
CA LEU A 94 -2.60 0.13 16.19
C LEU A 94 -3.44 0.94 15.22
N THR A 95 -2.98 2.13 14.84
CA THR A 95 -3.63 2.93 13.80
C THR A 95 -2.93 2.69 12.46
N LEU A 96 -3.71 2.25 11.49
CA LEU A 96 -3.26 2.08 10.11
C LEU A 96 -3.58 3.33 9.29
N TYR A 97 -2.67 3.67 8.38
CA TYR A 97 -2.81 4.79 7.45
C TYR A 97 -2.57 4.31 6.03
N MET A 98 -3.38 4.80 5.10
CA MET A 98 -3.17 4.65 3.65
C MET A 98 -3.12 6.02 3.01
N GLY A 99 -2.09 6.28 2.21
CA GLY A 99 -1.87 7.59 1.63
C GLY A 99 -1.03 7.58 0.37
N ASP A 100 -0.72 8.78 -0.09
CA ASP A 100 0.10 9.06 -1.27
C ASP A 100 1.31 9.92 -0.85
N VAL A 101 2.50 9.36 -1.03
CA VAL A 101 3.76 10.03 -0.68
C VAL A 101 3.99 11.29 -1.53
N LYS A 102 3.53 11.28 -2.79
CA LYS A 102 3.78 12.36 -3.75
C LYS A 102 2.89 13.56 -3.50
N ASN A 103 1.61 13.29 -3.23
CA ASN A 103 0.62 14.35 -2.95
C ASN A 103 0.58 14.74 -1.47
N ARG A 104 1.25 13.97 -0.60
CA ARG A 104 1.22 14.15 0.85
C ARG A 104 -0.20 14.12 1.42
N GLU A 105 -1.01 13.17 0.93
CA GLU A 105 -2.40 12.97 1.37
C GLU A 105 -2.58 11.63 2.06
N VAL A 106 -3.36 11.62 3.15
CA VAL A 106 -3.87 10.40 3.79
C VAL A 106 -5.32 10.22 3.37
N TYR A 107 -5.58 9.11 2.68
CA TYR A 107 -6.91 8.80 2.16
C TYR A 107 -7.76 7.99 3.13
N ALA A 108 -7.13 7.14 3.93
CA ALA A 108 -7.84 6.34 4.93
C ALA A 108 -6.98 6.13 6.18
N SER A 109 -7.67 6.07 7.32
CA SER A 109 -7.11 5.61 8.59
C SER A 109 -8.10 4.68 9.27
N GLU A 110 -7.58 3.73 10.06
CA GLU A 110 -8.38 2.79 10.86
C GLU A 110 -7.59 2.40 12.10
N ALA A 111 -8.24 2.45 13.26
CA ALA A 111 -7.65 2.07 14.54
C ALA A 111 -8.09 0.66 14.94
N PHE A 112 -7.16 -0.12 15.45
CA PHE A 112 -7.36 -1.48 15.93
C PHE A 112 -6.89 -1.56 17.38
N ASP A 113 -7.79 -1.85 18.30
CA ASP A 113 -7.43 -2.14 19.66
C ASP A 113 -6.94 -3.60 19.76
N LEU A 114 -5.70 -3.74 20.17
CA LEU A 114 -5.01 -5.02 20.23
C LEU A 114 -4.68 -5.37 21.68
N ARG A 115 -4.81 -6.64 22.01
CA ARG A 115 -4.42 -7.18 23.29
C ARG A 115 -3.53 -8.41 23.09
N GLY A 116 -2.35 -8.40 23.68
CA GLY A 116 -1.43 -9.53 23.64
C GLY A 116 -1.03 -9.99 25.03
N VAL A 117 -0.72 -11.27 25.15
CA VAL A 117 -0.24 -11.90 26.38
C VAL A 117 1.07 -12.61 26.08
N GLY A 118 2.08 -12.41 26.92
CA GLY A 118 3.41 -13.01 26.73
C GLY A 118 4.19 -13.06 28.04
N ARG A 119 5.38 -13.70 27.99
CA ARG A 119 6.31 -13.72 29.14
C ARG A 119 7.13 -12.42 29.27
N SER A 120 7.05 -11.54 28.29
CA SER A 120 7.63 -10.20 28.25
C SER A 120 6.72 -9.29 27.45
N GLU A 121 6.91 -7.99 27.57
CA GLU A 121 6.17 -6.96 26.80
C GLU A 121 6.36 -7.17 25.30
N GLU A 122 7.59 -7.35 24.83
CA GLU A 122 7.87 -7.65 23.42
C GLU A 122 7.08 -8.88 22.92
N ARG A 123 7.08 -9.97 23.71
CA ARG A 123 6.34 -11.18 23.33
C ARG A 123 4.83 -10.93 23.33
N ALA A 124 4.32 -10.13 24.26
CA ALA A 124 2.92 -9.75 24.29
C ALA A 124 2.54 -8.89 23.06
N LEU A 125 3.35 -7.90 22.67
CA LEU A 125 3.16 -7.12 21.44
C LEU A 125 3.19 -7.99 20.17
N LEU A 126 4.16 -8.92 20.08
CA LEU A 126 4.20 -9.87 18.98
C LEU A 126 2.92 -10.71 18.89
N ASN A 127 2.37 -11.15 20.01
CA ASN A 127 1.13 -11.92 20.06
C ASN A 127 -0.11 -11.05 19.76
N ALA A 128 -0.10 -9.77 20.15
CA ALA A 128 -1.14 -8.81 19.80
C ALA A 128 -1.30 -8.67 18.27
N LEU A 129 -0.18 -8.62 17.53
CA LEU A 129 -0.17 -8.55 16.07
C LEU A 129 -0.76 -9.78 15.37
N ASP A 130 -0.91 -10.91 16.05
CA ASP A 130 -1.55 -12.10 15.49
C ASP A 130 -3.07 -11.91 15.26
N GLN A 131 -3.66 -10.85 15.80
CA GLN A 131 -5.04 -10.44 15.52
C GLN A 131 -5.19 -9.78 14.16
N ILE A 132 -4.10 -9.25 13.59
CA ILE A 132 -4.07 -8.73 12.20
C ILE A 132 -3.86 -9.91 11.26
N LYS A 133 -4.95 -10.59 10.91
CA LYS A 133 -4.94 -11.77 10.06
C LYS A 133 -5.26 -11.42 8.62
N ALA A 134 -4.70 -12.21 7.68
CA ALA A 134 -5.18 -12.24 6.31
C ALA A 134 -6.69 -12.58 6.32
N GLY A 135 -7.50 -11.83 5.56
CA GLY A 135 -8.95 -12.00 5.53
C GLY A 135 -9.73 -11.32 6.68
N ASN A 136 -9.08 -10.53 7.54
CA ASN A 136 -9.78 -9.67 8.50
C ASN A 136 -10.67 -8.67 7.74
N GLN A 137 -12.00 -8.75 7.95
CA GLN A 137 -12.97 -7.92 7.23
C GLN A 137 -12.81 -6.43 7.49
N THR A 138 -12.39 -6.02 8.70
CA THR A 138 -12.15 -4.61 9.02
C THR A 138 -10.94 -4.10 8.25
N PHE A 139 -9.89 -4.90 8.13
CA PHE A 139 -8.73 -4.58 7.31
C PHE A 139 -9.11 -4.49 5.82
N ALA A 140 -9.85 -5.46 5.30
CA ALA A 140 -10.29 -5.45 3.90
C ALA A 140 -11.13 -4.19 3.59
N ARG A 141 -12.08 -3.82 4.47
CA ARG A 141 -12.86 -2.59 4.33
C ARG A 141 -12.01 -1.32 4.41
N PHE A 142 -10.99 -1.30 5.24
CA PHE A 142 -10.03 -0.18 5.30
C PHE A 142 -9.30 -0.02 3.97
N VAL A 143 -8.80 -1.12 3.39
CA VAL A 143 -8.10 -1.11 2.10
C VAL A 143 -9.05 -0.65 0.98
N GLU A 144 -10.26 -1.17 0.91
CA GLU A 144 -11.24 -0.79 -0.12
C GLU A 144 -11.64 0.70 -0.01
N ARG A 145 -11.92 1.20 1.19
CA ARG A 145 -12.18 2.65 1.39
C ARG A 145 -11.01 3.52 0.96
N GLY A 146 -9.79 3.07 1.24
CA GLY A 146 -8.59 3.79 0.80
C GLY A 146 -8.50 3.87 -0.71
N LYS A 147 -8.71 2.74 -1.40
CA LYS A 147 -8.76 2.64 -2.86
C LYS A 147 -9.82 3.54 -3.47
N GLU A 148 -11.05 3.48 -2.96
CA GLU A 148 -12.16 4.32 -3.43
C GLU A 148 -11.83 5.82 -3.30
N ARG A 149 -11.27 6.24 -2.18
CA ARG A 149 -10.89 7.64 -1.94
C ARG A 149 -9.73 8.09 -2.84
N ILE A 150 -8.77 7.21 -3.10
CA ILE A 150 -7.70 7.49 -4.07
C ILE A 150 -8.30 7.73 -5.46
N ILE A 151 -9.17 6.82 -5.92
CA ILE A 151 -9.84 6.95 -7.23
C ILE A 151 -10.63 8.26 -7.29
N ALA A 152 -11.45 8.53 -6.29
CA ALA A 152 -12.27 9.75 -6.24
C ALA A 152 -11.41 11.04 -6.27
N TYR A 153 -10.27 11.04 -5.55
CA TYR A 153 -9.34 12.16 -5.56
C TYR A 153 -8.75 12.40 -6.97
N PHE A 154 -8.25 11.35 -7.61
CA PHE A 154 -7.67 11.48 -8.95
C PHE A 154 -8.72 11.76 -10.00
N ASP A 155 -9.92 11.17 -9.92
CA ASP A 155 -11.03 11.45 -10.81
C ASP A 155 -11.50 12.91 -10.75
N LYS A 156 -11.33 13.56 -9.60
CA LYS A 156 -11.62 14.98 -9.43
C LYS A 156 -10.49 15.88 -9.94
N ASN A 157 -9.23 15.44 -9.83
CA ASN A 157 -8.07 16.30 -10.01
C ASN A 157 -7.21 15.98 -11.24
N TYR A 158 -7.53 14.94 -12.04
CA TYR A 158 -6.67 14.49 -13.15
C TYR A 158 -6.40 15.58 -14.18
N SER A 159 -7.37 16.47 -14.47
CA SER A 159 -7.19 17.57 -15.41
C SER A 159 -6.05 18.49 -14.99
N HIS A 160 -5.97 18.82 -13.69
CA HIS A 160 -4.88 19.63 -13.14
C HIS A 160 -3.49 18.97 -13.33
N TYR A 161 -3.41 17.65 -13.14
CA TYR A 161 -2.16 16.92 -13.40
C TYR A 161 -1.79 16.92 -14.87
N LEU A 162 -2.76 16.75 -15.78
CA LEU A 162 -2.52 16.77 -17.21
C LEU A 162 -2.10 18.17 -17.71
N ASP A 163 -2.69 19.22 -17.17
CA ASP A 163 -2.29 20.59 -17.50
C ASP A 163 -0.89 20.90 -16.98
N SER A 164 -0.56 20.45 -15.77
CA SER A 164 0.81 20.56 -15.23
C SER A 164 1.82 19.82 -16.10
N ALA A 165 1.45 18.65 -16.63
CA ALA A 165 2.29 17.88 -17.54
C ALA A 165 2.51 18.63 -18.88
N ARG A 166 1.44 19.19 -19.45
CA ARG A 166 1.50 19.98 -20.71
C ARG A 166 2.36 21.23 -20.55
N ILE A 167 2.21 21.96 -19.44
CA ILE A 167 3.02 23.14 -19.12
C ILE A 167 4.49 22.77 -18.98
N ALA A 168 4.81 21.70 -18.24
CA ALA A 168 6.19 21.24 -18.08
C ALA A 168 6.82 20.80 -19.41
N ASP A 169 6.05 20.14 -20.30
CA ASP A 169 6.50 19.78 -21.66
C ASP A 169 6.74 21.02 -22.54
N ALA A 170 5.89 22.03 -22.45
CA ALA A 170 6.07 23.30 -23.17
C ALA A 170 7.33 24.05 -22.70
N GLN A 171 7.68 23.93 -21.43
CA GLN A 171 8.93 24.46 -20.84
C GLN A 171 10.17 23.62 -21.16
N GLY A 172 10.04 22.52 -21.91
CA GLY A 172 11.13 21.61 -22.22
C GLY A 172 11.54 20.66 -21.08
N ASN A 173 10.82 20.69 -19.96
CA ASN A 173 11.11 19.83 -18.82
C ASN A 173 10.35 18.49 -18.94
N LYS A 174 10.94 17.59 -19.73
CA LYS A 174 10.40 16.26 -20.01
C LYS A 174 10.16 15.41 -18.76
N GLU A 175 11.12 15.40 -17.83
CA GLU A 175 11.04 14.57 -16.62
C GLU A 175 9.85 14.98 -15.77
N LYS A 176 9.67 16.29 -15.56
CA LYS A 176 8.56 16.85 -14.82
C LYS A 176 7.22 16.62 -15.54
N ALA A 177 7.20 16.70 -16.87
CA ALA A 177 6.00 16.43 -17.67
C ALA A 177 5.57 14.95 -17.53
N LEU A 178 6.49 14.01 -17.69
CA LEU A 178 6.23 12.59 -17.47
C LEU A 178 5.83 12.29 -16.03
N TYR A 179 6.47 12.95 -15.06
CA TYR A 179 6.10 12.82 -13.66
C TYR A 179 4.62 13.09 -13.44
N TYR A 180 4.12 14.25 -13.84
CA TYR A 180 2.70 14.60 -13.65
C TYR A 180 1.76 13.65 -14.40
N ALA A 181 2.06 13.31 -15.64
CA ALA A 181 1.19 12.44 -16.43
C ALA A 181 1.10 11.01 -15.87
N THR A 182 2.18 10.50 -15.25
CA THR A 182 2.22 9.13 -14.67
C THR A 182 1.69 9.05 -13.24
N LEU A 183 1.26 10.17 -12.63
CA LEU A 183 0.63 10.15 -11.30
C LEU A 183 -0.78 9.56 -11.32
N ILE A 184 -1.46 9.58 -12.46
CA ILE A 184 -2.86 9.18 -12.57
C ILE A 184 -2.95 7.67 -12.64
N PRO A 185 -3.61 7.00 -11.64
CA PRO A 185 -3.73 5.55 -11.62
C PRO A 185 -4.57 4.99 -12.77
N ALA A 186 -4.32 3.73 -13.15
CA ALA A 186 -4.99 3.08 -14.26
C ALA A 186 -6.51 2.96 -14.07
N SER A 187 -6.98 2.86 -12.84
CA SER A 187 -8.40 2.77 -12.51
C SER A 187 -9.16 4.11 -12.60
N CYS A 188 -8.47 5.23 -12.83
CA CYS A 188 -9.07 6.56 -12.84
C CYS A 188 -9.52 6.96 -14.24
N LYS A 189 -10.59 7.78 -14.32
CA LYS A 189 -11.18 8.27 -15.59
C LYS A 189 -10.16 8.97 -16.48
N GLY A 190 -9.23 9.73 -15.88
CA GLY A 190 -8.20 10.47 -16.60
C GLY A 190 -7.06 9.63 -17.18
N TYR A 191 -6.98 8.33 -16.89
CA TYR A 191 -5.84 7.51 -17.27
C TYR A 191 -5.62 7.42 -18.78
N GLY A 192 -6.69 7.24 -19.57
CA GLY A 192 -6.58 7.18 -21.03
C GLY A 192 -6.05 8.47 -21.65
N GLU A 193 -6.40 9.64 -21.08
CA GLU A 193 -5.84 10.93 -21.51
C GLU A 193 -4.37 11.07 -21.07
N ALA A 194 -4.06 10.61 -19.87
CA ALA A 194 -2.69 10.62 -19.35
C ALA A 194 -1.74 9.81 -20.23
N GLN A 195 -2.16 8.64 -20.69
CA GLN A 195 -1.39 7.80 -21.61
C GLN A 195 -1.11 8.53 -22.95
N LYS A 196 -2.11 9.21 -23.51
CA LYS A 196 -1.92 10.02 -24.73
C LYS A 196 -0.91 11.16 -24.52
N VAL A 197 -0.92 11.80 -23.35
CA VAL A 197 0.05 12.85 -23.01
C VAL A 197 1.45 12.24 -22.88
N VAL A 198 1.60 11.10 -22.20
CA VAL A 198 2.88 10.37 -22.10
C VAL A 198 3.43 10.01 -23.47
N GLU A 199 2.61 9.42 -24.35
CA GLU A 199 3.03 9.07 -25.71
C GLU A 199 3.49 10.29 -26.50
N LYS A 200 2.75 11.41 -26.41
CA LYS A 200 3.11 12.67 -27.09
C LYS A 200 4.46 13.19 -26.62
N ILE A 201 4.71 13.21 -25.31
CA ILE A 201 5.98 13.63 -24.72
C ILE A 201 7.10 12.70 -25.19
N CYS A 202 6.90 11.38 -25.13
CA CYS A 202 7.89 10.40 -25.55
C CYS A 202 8.23 10.53 -27.04
N LYS A 203 7.26 10.69 -27.91
CA LYS A 203 7.48 10.90 -29.35
C LYS A 203 8.24 12.20 -29.63
N LYS A 204 7.88 13.31 -28.99
CA LYS A 204 8.54 14.59 -29.13
C LYS A 204 10.02 14.55 -28.74
N HIS A 205 10.37 13.77 -27.72
CA HIS A 205 11.72 13.69 -27.18
C HIS A 205 12.48 12.43 -27.61
N ASN A 206 11.98 11.69 -28.62
CA ASN A 206 12.60 10.49 -29.20
C ASN A 206 12.96 9.43 -28.15
N THR A 207 12.09 9.23 -27.16
CA THR A 207 12.29 8.33 -26.03
C THR A 207 11.21 7.24 -26.07
N PRO A 208 11.58 5.94 -25.92
CA PRO A 208 10.56 4.90 -25.84
C PRO A 208 9.67 5.12 -24.62
N PRO A 209 8.36 4.83 -24.73
CA PRO A 209 7.46 4.89 -23.59
C PRO A 209 7.96 3.87 -22.56
N THR A 210 8.45 4.38 -21.45
CA THR A 210 8.93 3.55 -20.36
C THR A 210 7.73 3.14 -19.54
N THR A 211 7.43 1.85 -19.48
CA THR A 211 6.48 1.31 -18.50
C THR A 211 6.86 1.80 -17.11
N ALA A 212 5.90 2.13 -16.26
CA ALA A 212 6.04 2.76 -14.95
C ALA A 212 7.15 2.18 -14.03
N THR A 213 7.63 0.97 -14.34
CA THR A 213 8.67 0.23 -13.64
C THR A 213 10.09 0.85 -13.73
N SER A 214 10.40 1.61 -14.77
CA SER A 214 11.79 2.15 -14.95
C SER A 214 11.94 3.53 -14.32
N THR A 215 10.87 4.31 -14.20
CA THR A 215 10.88 5.60 -13.48
C THR A 215 11.23 5.39 -12.01
N GLY A 216 10.86 4.23 -11.43
CA GLY A 216 11.22 3.85 -10.06
C GLY A 216 12.71 3.73 -9.77
N ARG A 217 13.56 3.45 -10.78
CA ARG A 217 15.01 3.31 -10.58
C ARG A 217 15.77 4.63 -10.46
N GLN A 218 15.36 5.67 -11.15
CA GLN A 218 16.00 7.00 -11.03
C GLN A 218 15.60 7.71 -9.74
N TRP A 219 14.37 7.45 -9.24
CA TRP A 219 13.89 7.97 -7.95
C TRP A 219 14.59 7.35 -6.75
N LYS A 220 15.16 6.13 -6.85
CA LYS A 220 15.93 5.48 -5.78
C LYS A 220 17.11 6.32 -5.28
N LYS A 221 17.70 7.17 -6.11
CA LYS A 221 18.81 8.05 -5.71
C LYS A 221 18.37 9.32 -4.95
N GLN A 222 17.12 9.77 -5.10
CA GLN A 222 16.62 10.99 -4.47
C GLN A 222 15.82 10.72 -3.18
N GLN A 223 15.29 9.52 -2.98
CA GLN A 223 14.41 9.18 -1.86
C GLN A 223 15.04 8.27 -0.80
N GLN A 224 16.35 8.32 -0.59
CA GLN A 224 17.01 7.60 0.51
C GLN A 224 16.68 8.17 1.92
N ARG A 225 15.48 8.75 2.11
CA ARG A 225 15.05 9.25 3.42
C ARG A 225 13.70 8.65 3.83
N PRO A 226 13.68 7.63 4.72
CA PRO A 226 12.45 7.14 5.38
C PRO A 226 11.70 8.23 6.14
N LYS A 227 12.34 9.36 6.45
CA LYS A 227 11.80 10.51 7.16
C LYS A 227 10.59 11.19 6.51
N LEU A 228 10.41 11.09 5.18
CA LEU A 228 9.38 11.85 4.47
C LEU A 228 7.94 11.40 4.76
N VAL A 229 7.70 10.12 5.05
CA VAL A 229 6.36 9.63 5.40
C VAL A 229 6.01 10.02 6.83
N PHE A 230 7.00 10.05 7.71
CA PHE A 230 6.87 10.38 9.12
C PHE A 230 6.52 11.85 9.34
N ASP A 231 7.28 12.76 8.75
CA ASP A 231 7.06 14.22 8.89
C ASP A 231 5.66 14.63 8.42
N PHE A 232 5.07 13.83 7.51
CA PHE A 232 3.75 14.10 6.95
C PHE A 232 2.59 13.71 7.88
N ILE A 233 2.68 12.58 8.60
CA ILE A 233 1.59 12.10 9.47
C ILE A 233 1.57 12.84 10.81
N GLN A 234 2.68 13.41 11.26
CA GLN A 234 2.75 14.19 12.51
C GLN A 234 2.05 15.55 12.46
N TYR A 235 1.83 16.12 11.26
CA TYR A 235 1.26 17.47 11.10
C TYR A 235 -0.24 17.46 10.72
N LYS A 236 -0.93 16.32 10.79
CA LYS A 236 -2.38 16.17 10.66
C LYS A 236 -2.99 15.59 11.92
#